data_0a19e3b0fb7ef0f9a563bd61b81b4ca3
#
_entry.id   0a19e3b0fb7ef0f9a563bd61b81b4ca3
#
_cell.length_a   1.000
_cell.length_b   1.000
_cell.length_c   1.000
_cell.angle_alpha   90.00
_cell.angle_beta   90.00
_cell.angle_gamma   90.00
#
_symmetry.space_group_name_H-M   'P 1'
#
loop_
_entity.id
_entity.type
_entity.pdbx_description
1 polymer ?
#
loop_
_entity_poly.entity_id
_entity_poly.type
_entity_poly.pdbx_seq_one_letter_code
_entity_poly.pdbx_strand_id
1 'polypeptide(L)'
;MNISNFIELINARVLNYGATSSVYDFSIDLNKVKQASVFFAKNNEQASFAIKLGAYVIVSEERLKLEDKDVFYLQVDDLEATIFRLFRFLSEEKSYEFIYCNHVELKFAKAFNFKVLNSNILLDFDLLKNSKEKTFFCSDDEKFILKLKLNFHTLKACKYEILGSKSLFQTSLLCKNLYFKDLKFAFFYADIFARFIDFAEKQNLSFNFSEKKLDLFK
;
A
#
# COMPACT_ATOMS: atom_id res chain seq x y z
N MET A 1 18.17 -4.47 -5.17
CA MET A 1 18.27 -3.82 -6.52
C MET A 1 19.64 -3.21 -6.69
N ASN A 2 20.25 -3.33 -7.88
CA ASN A 2 21.53 -2.64 -8.19
C ASN A 2 21.32 -1.13 -8.20
N ILE A 3 22.33 -0.34 -7.77
CA ILE A 3 22.25 1.13 -7.67
C ILE A 3 22.01 1.79 -9.05
N SER A 4 22.63 1.27 -10.12
CA SER A 4 22.44 1.83 -11.46
C SER A 4 21.00 1.66 -11.94
N ASN A 5 20.39 0.49 -11.71
CA ASN A 5 19.00 0.23 -12.04
C ASN A 5 18.06 1.10 -11.18
N PHE A 6 18.41 1.35 -9.92
CA PHE A 6 17.64 2.26 -9.06
C PHE A 6 17.67 3.69 -9.58
N ILE A 7 18.86 4.21 -9.95
CA ILE A 7 19.01 5.57 -10.51
C ILE A 7 18.17 5.73 -11.78
N GLU A 8 18.24 4.74 -12.66
CA GLU A 8 17.45 4.73 -13.90
C GLU A 8 15.93 4.67 -13.62
N LEU A 9 15.51 3.76 -12.73
CA LEU A 9 14.10 3.60 -12.33
C LEU A 9 13.49 4.91 -11.83
N ILE A 10 14.21 5.62 -10.95
CA ILE A 10 13.71 6.87 -10.39
C ILE A 10 13.99 8.09 -11.28
N ASN A 11 14.70 7.91 -12.41
CA ASN A 11 15.10 8.97 -13.33
C ASN A 11 15.85 10.10 -12.62
N ALA A 12 16.82 9.72 -11.80
CA ALA A 12 17.61 10.67 -11.01
C ALA A 12 18.85 11.16 -11.71
N ARG A 13 19.18 12.43 -11.48
CA ARG A 13 20.48 12.99 -11.81
C ARG A 13 21.46 12.72 -10.67
N VAL A 14 22.59 12.11 -10.98
CA VAL A 14 23.65 11.84 -10.01
C VAL A 14 24.45 13.13 -9.78
N LEU A 15 24.49 13.61 -8.53
CA LEU A 15 25.31 14.73 -8.11
C LEU A 15 26.65 14.26 -7.52
N ASN A 16 26.65 13.09 -6.88
CA ASN A 16 27.85 12.42 -6.38
C ASN A 16 27.66 10.90 -6.44
N TYR A 17 28.71 10.20 -6.85
CA TYR A 17 28.80 8.75 -6.83
C TYR A 17 29.34 8.29 -5.48
N GLY A 18 28.59 7.43 -4.79
CA GLY A 18 29.01 6.85 -3.51
C GLY A 18 29.63 5.46 -3.65
N ALA A 19 29.88 4.83 -2.52
CA ALA A 19 30.59 3.54 -2.44
C ALA A 19 29.67 2.31 -2.55
N THR A 20 28.33 2.46 -2.42
CA THR A 20 27.42 1.29 -2.46
C THR A 20 27.13 0.82 -3.87
N SER A 21 27.09 -0.49 -4.07
CA SER A 21 26.69 -1.11 -5.36
C SER A 21 25.22 -1.50 -5.43
N SER A 22 24.52 -1.52 -4.29
CA SER A 22 23.16 -2.05 -4.20
C SER A 22 22.30 -1.31 -3.18
N VAL A 23 21.00 -1.30 -3.44
CA VAL A 23 19.96 -0.71 -2.59
C VAL A 23 19.16 -1.84 -1.97
N TYR A 24 18.99 -1.83 -0.64
CA TYR A 24 18.31 -2.88 0.10
C TYR A 24 17.07 -2.40 0.85
N ASP A 25 17.05 -1.15 1.30
CA ASP A 25 15.94 -0.57 2.05
C ASP A 25 15.70 0.89 1.67
N PHE A 26 14.50 1.38 1.93
CA PHE A 26 14.06 2.73 1.60
C PHE A 26 13.39 3.37 2.81
N SER A 27 13.59 4.66 3.04
CA SER A 27 12.92 5.39 4.11
C SER A 27 12.61 6.84 3.74
N ILE A 28 11.51 7.34 4.28
CA ILE A 28 11.12 8.76 4.30
C ILE A 28 11.10 9.31 5.74
N ASP A 29 11.28 8.42 6.73
CA ASP A 29 11.26 8.72 8.15
C ASP A 29 12.65 8.48 8.74
N LEU A 30 13.24 9.51 9.36
CA LEU A 30 14.58 9.43 9.97
C LEU A 30 14.68 8.33 11.03
N ASN A 31 13.60 8.10 11.80
CA ASN A 31 13.58 7.06 12.83
C ASN A 31 13.64 5.63 12.27
N LYS A 32 13.45 5.46 10.95
CA LYS A 32 13.42 4.17 10.26
C LYS A 32 14.59 3.98 9.30
N VAL A 33 15.54 4.91 9.30
CA VAL A 33 16.76 4.79 8.51
C VAL A 33 17.57 3.59 9.02
N LYS A 34 17.97 2.73 8.10
CA LYS A 34 18.86 1.60 8.35
C LYS A 34 20.19 1.83 7.64
N GLN A 35 21.23 1.13 8.10
CA GLN A 35 22.51 1.18 7.44
C GLN A 35 22.40 0.75 5.96
N ALA A 36 23.05 1.47 5.08
CA ALA A 36 23.04 1.28 3.63
C ALA A 36 21.65 1.46 2.97
N SER A 37 20.73 2.16 3.62
CA SER A 37 19.40 2.46 3.04
C SER A 37 19.43 3.68 2.12
N VAL A 38 18.38 3.80 1.32
CA VAL A 38 18.01 5.02 0.59
C VAL A 38 17.12 5.87 1.50
N PHE A 39 17.42 7.15 1.57
CA PHE A 39 16.59 8.12 2.26
C PHE A 39 16.08 9.20 1.29
N PHE A 40 14.78 9.43 1.27
CA PHE A 40 14.13 10.50 0.51
C PHE A 40 14.07 11.75 1.39
N ALA A 41 15.00 12.71 1.14
CA ALA A 41 15.17 13.91 1.94
C ALA A 41 14.43 15.10 1.33
N LYS A 42 13.72 15.87 2.16
CA LYS A 42 13.07 17.12 1.73
C LYS A 42 14.03 18.32 1.72
N ASN A 43 15.10 18.26 2.52
CA ASN A 43 16.07 19.34 2.66
C ASN A 43 17.44 18.82 3.13
N ASN A 44 18.43 19.72 3.18
CA ASN A 44 19.79 19.40 3.61
C ASN A 44 19.88 18.89 5.05
N GLU A 45 19.07 19.41 5.97
CA GLU A 45 19.08 19.00 7.37
C GLU A 45 18.69 17.53 7.52
N GLN A 46 17.59 17.11 6.88
CA GLN A 46 17.18 15.71 6.87
C GLN A 46 18.22 14.81 6.20
N ALA A 47 18.84 15.27 5.10
CA ALA A 47 19.90 14.53 4.44
C ALA A 47 21.10 14.29 5.36
N SER A 48 21.59 15.33 6.04
CA SER A 48 22.69 15.24 7.00
C SER A 48 22.40 14.29 8.15
N PHE A 49 21.17 14.32 8.69
CA PHE A 49 20.77 13.38 9.75
C PHE A 49 20.68 11.95 9.24
N ALA A 50 20.11 11.73 8.06
CA ALA A 50 19.99 10.40 7.47
C ALA A 50 21.37 9.77 7.21
N ILE A 51 22.34 10.54 6.75
CA ILE A 51 23.73 10.09 6.56
C ILE A 51 24.35 9.66 7.89
N LYS A 52 24.20 10.47 8.96
CA LYS A 52 24.68 10.12 10.31
C LYS A 52 24.02 8.83 10.85
N LEU A 53 22.78 8.53 10.44
CA LEU A 53 22.06 7.31 10.79
C LEU A 53 22.42 6.11 9.89
N GLY A 54 23.27 6.32 8.86
CA GLY A 54 23.81 5.26 8.01
C GLY A 54 23.12 5.12 6.63
N ALA A 55 22.41 6.14 6.16
CA ALA A 55 21.96 6.16 4.78
C ALA A 55 23.13 6.33 3.80
N TYR A 56 23.19 5.51 2.75
CA TYR A 56 24.25 5.58 1.73
C TYR A 56 23.76 6.14 0.40
N VAL A 57 22.47 6.38 0.26
CA VAL A 57 21.86 7.02 -0.90
C VAL A 57 20.86 8.06 -0.42
N ILE A 58 21.05 9.29 -0.82
CA ILE A 58 20.12 10.39 -0.53
C ILE A 58 19.47 10.83 -1.83
N VAL A 59 18.14 10.86 -1.83
CA VAL A 59 17.30 11.32 -2.96
C VAL A 59 16.59 12.61 -2.53
N SER A 60 16.68 13.68 -3.31
CA SER A 60 16.03 14.96 -3.00
C SER A 60 15.66 15.73 -4.26
N GLU A 61 14.65 16.61 -4.17
CA GLU A 61 14.36 17.61 -5.21
C GLU A 61 15.39 18.73 -5.20
N GLU A 62 15.84 19.12 -4.01
CA GLU A 62 16.81 20.18 -3.85
C GLU A 62 18.23 19.69 -4.16
N ARG A 63 19.07 20.62 -4.64
CA ARG A 63 20.49 20.38 -4.75
C ARG A 63 21.13 20.40 -3.36
N LEU A 64 21.41 19.21 -2.82
CA LEU A 64 21.99 19.05 -1.51
C LEU A 64 23.47 19.41 -1.48
N LYS A 65 23.96 19.79 -0.28
CA LYS A 65 25.39 19.89 -0.01
C LYS A 65 26.02 18.50 0.08
N LEU A 66 27.14 18.31 -0.56
CA LEU A 66 27.89 17.05 -0.53
C LEU A 66 28.74 17.02 0.76
N GLU A 67 28.26 16.33 1.79
CA GLU A 67 28.92 16.22 3.10
C GLU A 67 29.83 14.99 3.19
N ASP A 68 29.48 13.92 2.48
CA ASP A 68 30.20 12.65 2.50
C ASP A 68 30.41 12.15 1.06
N LYS A 69 31.65 11.83 0.70
CA LYS A 69 32.00 11.36 -0.66
C LYS A 69 31.53 9.93 -0.94
N ASP A 70 31.36 9.15 0.11
CA ASP A 70 30.97 7.74 0.00
C ASP A 70 29.44 7.55 -0.13
N VAL A 71 28.67 8.65 -0.02
CA VAL A 71 27.22 8.67 -0.15
C VAL A 71 26.82 9.07 -1.58
N PHE A 72 25.87 8.36 -2.17
CA PHE A 72 25.21 8.77 -3.41
C PHE A 72 24.27 9.94 -3.12
N TYR A 73 24.43 11.02 -3.87
CA TYR A 73 23.48 12.14 -3.87
C TYR A 73 22.76 12.17 -5.21
N LEU A 74 21.48 11.93 -5.16
CA LEU A 74 20.60 11.82 -6.32
C LEU A 74 19.57 12.95 -6.30
N GLN A 75 19.53 13.72 -7.37
CA GLN A 75 18.53 14.77 -7.55
C GLN A 75 17.41 14.28 -8.47
N VAL A 76 16.18 14.57 -8.09
CA VAL A 76 14.96 14.27 -8.87
C VAL A 76 14.13 15.54 -9.03
N ASP A 77 13.26 15.57 -10.02
CA ASP A 77 12.40 16.74 -10.29
C ASP A 77 11.22 16.82 -9.32
N ASP A 78 10.69 15.67 -8.89
CA ASP A 78 9.52 15.53 -8.01
C ASP A 78 9.70 14.27 -7.15
N LEU A 79 9.77 14.47 -5.83
CA LEU A 79 10.03 13.39 -4.87
C LEU A 79 8.83 12.45 -4.75
N GLU A 80 7.61 12.98 -4.77
CA GLU A 80 6.39 12.19 -4.69
C GLU A 80 6.21 11.31 -5.94
N ALA A 81 6.38 11.89 -7.14
CA ALA A 81 6.36 11.15 -8.38
C ALA A 81 7.45 10.06 -8.44
N THR A 82 8.62 10.34 -7.87
CA THR A 82 9.73 9.39 -7.74
C THR A 82 9.35 8.22 -6.84
N ILE A 83 8.72 8.49 -5.70
CA ILE A 83 8.23 7.44 -4.80
C ILE A 83 7.15 6.60 -5.48
N PHE A 84 6.24 7.20 -6.26
CA PHE A 84 5.26 6.45 -7.06
C PHE A 84 5.94 5.53 -8.09
N ARG A 85 6.99 5.98 -8.79
CA ARG A 85 7.75 5.12 -9.73
C ARG A 85 8.35 3.92 -9.02
N LEU A 86 8.97 4.15 -7.85
CA LEU A 86 9.51 3.07 -7.02
C LEU A 86 8.41 2.07 -6.63
N PHE A 87 7.28 2.54 -6.10
CA PHE A 87 6.20 1.64 -5.68
C PHE A 87 5.48 0.97 -6.84
N ARG A 88 5.41 1.58 -8.02
CA ARG A 88 4.94 0.91 -9.24
C ARG A 88 5.82 -0.29 -9.58
N PHE A 89 7.13 -0.10 -9.56
CA PHE A 89 8.08 -1.20 -9.77
C PHE A 89 7.93 -2.29 -8.70
N LEU A 90 7.90 -1.91 -7.43
CA LEU A 90 7.73 -2.86 -6.32
C LEU A 90 6.38 -3.59 -6.37
N SER A 91 5.33 -2.95 -6.86
CA SER A 91 4.00 -3.55 -7.02
C SER A 91 4.02 -4.69 -8.05
N GLU A 92 4.77 -4.53 -9.13
CA GLU A 92 4.96 -5.59 -10.12
C GLU A 92 5.90 -6.69 -9.59
N GLU A 93 7.06 -6.31 -9.01
CA GLU A 93 8.04 -7.26 -8.46
C GLU A 93 7.43 -8.17 -7.39
N LYS A 94 6.63 -7.60 -6.47
CA LYS A 94 5.98 -8.32 -5.39
C LYS A 94 4.59 -8.84 -5.74
N SER A 95 4.15 -8.67 -6.98
CA SER A 95 2.81 -9.07 -7.44
C SER A 95 1.70 -8.52 -6.53
N TYR A 96 1.77 -7.23 -6.18
CA TYR A 96 0.70 -6.58 -5.43
C TYR A 96 -0.57 -6.46 -6.27
N GLU A 97 -1.71 -6.65 -5.64
CA GLU A 97 -3.02 -6.51 -6.25
C GLU A 97 -3.81 -5.41 -5.56
N PHE A 98 -4.54 -4.63 -6.35
CA PHE A 98 -5.31 -3.50 -5.85
C PHE A 98 -6.79 -3.72 -6.11
N ILE A 99 -7.62 -3.29 -5.15
CA ILE A 99 -9.08 -3.39 -5.21
C ILE A 99 -9.63 -1.98 -5.01
N TYR A 100 -10.37 -1.48 -6.00
CA TYR A 100 -11.16 -0.28 -5.80
C TYR A 100 -12.39 -0.61 -4.96
N CYS A 101 -12.59 0.15 -3.89
CA CYS A 101 -13.67 0.00 -2.94
C CYS A 101 -14.31 1.35 -2.65
N ASN A 102 -15.63 1.44 -2.61
CA ASN A 102 -16.26 2.64 -2.09
C ASN A 102 -16.07 2.75 -0.56
N HIS A 103 -16.44 3.89 0.01
CA HIS A 103 -16.23 4.18 1.43
C HIS A 103 -16.81 3.11 2.39
N VAL A 104 -17.97 2.53 2.07
CA VAL A 104 -18.59 1.47 2.90
C VAL A 104 -17.83 0.15 2.70
N GLU A 105 -17.48 -0.17 1.46
CA GLU A 105 -16.68 -1.37 1.14
C GLU A 105 -15.31 -1.34 1.84
N LEU A 106 -14.67 -0.17 2.01
CA LEU A 106 -13.42 -0.05 2.77
C LEU A 106 -13.58 -0.47 4.24
N LYS A 107 -14.73 -0.19 4.86
CA LYS A 107 -15.01 -0.66 6.24
C LYS A 107 -15.09 -2.18 6.28
N PHE A 108 -15.75 -2.80 5.30
CA PHE A 108 -15.76 -4.25 5.16
C PHE A 108 -14.38 -4.81 4.84
N ALA A 109 -13.60 -4.17 3.97
CA ALA A 109 -12.22 -4.57 3.67
C ALA A 109 -11.38 -4.67 4.96
N LYS A 110 -11.48 -3.69 5.87
CA LYS A 110 -10.83 -3.74 7.20
C LYS A 110 -11.31 -4.93 8.04
N ALA A 111 -12.62 -5.23 8.02
CA ALA A 111 -13.19 -6.36 8.74
C ALA A 111 -12.76 -7.71 8.18
N PHE A 112 -12.52 -7.79 6.87
CA PHE A 112 -11.94 -8.95 6.19
C PHE A 112 -10.40 -9.01 6.26
N ASN A 113 -9.75 -8.11 6.99
CA ASN A 113 -8.31 -7.99 7.15
C ASN A 113 -7.54 -7.68 5.86
N PHE A 114 -8.17 -7.10 4.85
CA PHE A 114 -7.46 -6.51 3.73
C PHE A 114 -6.67 -5.28 4.17
N LYS A 115 -5.58 -5.00 3.46
CA LYS A 115 -4.79 -3.79 3.69
C LYS A 115 -5.49 -2.59 3.05
N VAL A 116 -5.87 -1.60 3.86
CA VAL A 116 -6.53 -0.38 3.37
C VAL A 116 -5.52 0.75 3.31
N LEU A 117 -5.43 1.39 2.14
CA LEU A 117 -4.56 2.54 1.88
C LEU A 117 -5.28 3.84 2.28
N ASN A 118 -4.49 4.84 2.63
CA ASN A 118 -4.97 6.20 2.93
C ASN A 118 -5.05 7.07 1.67
N SER A 119 -4.69 6.53 0.50
CA SER A 119 -4.60 7.24 -0.76
C SER A 119 -3.63 8.44 -0.73
N ASN A 120 -2.60 8.29 0.10
CA ASN A 120 -1.47 9.21 0.21
C ASN A 120 -0.17 8.40 0.26
N ILE A 121 0.70 8.59 -0.73
CA ILE A 121 1.88 7.75 -0.90
C ILE A 121 2.88 7.84 0.26
N LEU A 122 2.95 9.00 0.92
CA LEU A 122 3.83 9.19 2.07
C LEU A 122 3.27 8.49 3.32
N LEU A 123 1.94 8.54 3.54
CA LEU A 123 1.30 7.83 4.65
C LEU A 123 1.29 6.32 4.44
N ASP A 124 1.17 5.88 3.19
CA ASP A 124 1.10 4.47 2.82
C ASP A 124 2.50 3.85 2.56
N PHE A 125 3.57 4.66 2.60
CA PHE A 125 4.93 4.26 2.28
C PHE A 125 5.36 2.99 3.01
N ASP A 126 5.26 2.98 4.33
CA ASP A 126 5.69 1.85 5.14
C ASP A 126 4.78 0.63 4.98
N LEU A 127 3.48 0.85 4.79
CA LEU A 127 2.53 -0.22 4.54
C LEU A 127 2.86 -0.94 3.23
N LEU A 128 3.10 -0.19 2.15
CA LEU A 128 3.48 -0.73 0.84
C LEU A 128 4.85 -1.40 0.90
N LYS A 129 5.86 -0.72 1.48
CA LYS A 129 7.22 -1.25 1.58
C LYS A 129 7.30 -2.59 2.30
N ASN A 130 6.64 -2.68 3.48
CA ASN A 130 6.75 -3.81 4.38
C ASN A 130 5.74 -4.94 4.11
N SER A 131 4.88 -4.78 3.11
CA SER A 131 3.92 -5.82 2.76
C SER A 131 4.59 -7.00 2.04
N LYS A 132 4.04 -8.19 2.27
CA LYS A 132 4.49 -9.43 1.64
C LYS A 132 4.07 -9.47 0.18
N GLU A 133 4.70 -10.35 -0.58
CA GLU A 133 4.27 -10.67 -1.94
C GLU A 133 2.79 -11.06 -1.99
N LYS A 134 2.16 -10.79 -3.13
CA LYS A 134 0.74 -11.09 -3.38
C LYS A 134 -0.22 -10.48 -2.37
N THR A 135 0.15 -9.34 -1.76
CA THR A 135 -0.75 -8.60 -0.86
C THR A 135 -1.82 -7.87 -1.67
N PHE A 136 -3.08 -7.94 -1.19
CA PHE A 136 -4.19 -7.17 -1.70
C PHE A 136 -4.36 -5.87 -0.91
N PHE A 137 -4.41 -4.75 -1.63
CA PHE A 137 -4.64 -3.41 -1.08
C PHE A 137 -5.98 -2.87 -1.55
N CYS A 138 -6.72 -2.23 -0.65
CA CYS A 138 -7.99 -1.57 -0.95
C CYS A 138 -7.84 -0.06 -0.85
N SER A 139 -8.42 0.67 -1.79
CA SER A 139 -8.48 2.14 -1.78
C SER A 139 -9.80 2.61 -2.39
N ASP A 140 -10.29 3.78 -1.98
CA ASP A 140 -11.43 4.48 -2.59
C ASP A 140 -10.99 5.56 -3.60
N ASP A 141 -9.71 5.69 -3.86
CA ASP A 141 -9.15 6.57 -4.87
C ASP A 141 -8.60 5.76 -6.07
N GLU A 142 -9.40 5.70 -7.12
CA GLU A 142 -9.03 5.02 -8.37
C GLU A 142 -7.76 5.65 -9.00
N LYS A 143 -7.64 6.97 -8.96
CA LYS A 143 -6.48 7.69 -9.53
C LYS A 143 -5.20 7.35 -8.79
N PHE A 144 -5.30 7.19 -7.46
CA PHE A 144 -4.18 6.76 -6.65
C PHE A 144 -3.75 5.33 -7.02
N ILE A 145 -4.70 4.40 -7.14
CA ILE A 145 -4.42 3.02 -7.57
C ILE A 145 -3.72 3.00 -8.94
N LEU A 146 -4.23 3.76 -9.92
CA LEU A 146 -3.66 3.82 -11.27
C LEU A 146 -2.23 4.36 -11.32
N LYS A 147 -1.81 5.16 -10.34
CA LYS A 147 -0.41 5.57 -10.17
C LYS A 147 0.50 4.42 -9.74
N LEU A 148 -0.04 3.41 -9.05
CA LEU A 148 0.69 2.25 -8.52
C LEU A 148 0.62 1.04 -9.45
N LYS A 149 -0.53 0.77 -10.06
CA LYS A 149 -0.75 -0.35 -11.00
C LYS A 149 -1.85 0.00 -11.99
N LEU A 150 -1.66 -0.33 -13.25
CA LEU A 150 -2.63 -0.02 -14.31
C LEU A 150 -3.91 -0.86 -14.22
N ASN A 151 -3.80 -2.08 -13.73
CA ASN A 151 -4.93 -3.00 -13.58
C ASN A 151 -5.28 -3.15 -12.10
N PHE A 152 -6.56 -3.08 -11.79
CA PHE A 152 -7.09 -3.29 -10.45
C PHE A 152 -8.41 -4.07 -10.49
N HIS A 153 -8.78 -4.63 -9.36
CA HIS A 153 -10.03 -5.36 -9.17
C HIS A 153 -11.15 -4.44 -8.71
N THR A 154 -12.38 -4.82 -9.05
CA THR A 154 -13.61 -4.27 -8.46
C THR A 154 -14.44 -5.40 -7.88
N LEU A 155 -15.13 -5.13 -6.79
CA LEU A 155 -16.04 -6.10 -6.19
C LEU A 155 -17.30 -6.25 -7.07
N LYS A 156 -17.51 -7.45 -7.60
CA LYS A 156 -18.65 -7.75 -8.48
C LYS A 156 -19.82 -8.29 -7.67
N ALA A 157 -21.04 -7.97 -8.10
CA ALA A 157 -22.26 -8.54 -7.52
C ALA A 157 -22.23 -10.07 -7.62
N CYS A 158 -22.68 -10.75 -6.58
CA CYS A 158 -22.84 -12.20 -6.55
C CYS A 158 -24.19 -12.58 -5.96
N LYS A 159 -24.56 -13.85 -6.13
CA LYS A 159 -25.81 -14.38 -5.58
C LYS A 159 -25.64 -14.71 -4.09
N TYR A 160 -26.58 -14.27 -3.30
CA TYR A 160 -26.70 -14.61 -1.88
C TYR A 160 -28.18 -14.67 -1.48
N GLU A 161 -28.48 -15.28 -0.35
CA GLU A 161 -29.81 -15.38 0.22
C GLU A 161 -29.77 -14.93 1.68
N ILE A 162 -30.67 -14.02 2.06
CA ILE A 162 -30.84 -13.63 3.46
C ILE A 162 -31.79 -14.64 4.12
N LEU A 163 -31.35 -15.19 5.22
CA LEU A 163 -32.11 -16.18 5.98
C LEU A 163 -32.78 -15.56 7.20
N GLY A 164 -34.05 -15.83 7.38
CA GLY A 164 -34.88 -15.28 8.45
C GLY A 164 -35.42 -13.87 8.17
N SER A 165 -35.71 -13.10 9.23
CA SER A 165 -36.25 -11.74 9.13
C SER A 165 -35.19 -10.73 8.81
N LYS A 166 -35.51 -9.72 7.97
CA LYS A 166 -34.65 -8.59 7.70
C LYS A 166 -34.50 -7.70 8.94
N SER A 167 -33.31 -7.66 9.53
CA SER A 167 -33.01 -6.89 10.73
C SER A 167 -32.00 -5.78 10.44
N LEU A 168 -32.10 -4.68 11.18
CA LEU A 168 -31.12 -3.58 11.13
C LEU A 168 -29.86 -3.85 11.98
N PHE A 169 -29.90 -4.85 12.84
CA PHE A 169 -28.83 -5.11 13.81
C PHE A 169 -28.05 -6.39 13.51
N GLN A 170 -28.67 -7.31 12.80
CA GLN A 170 -28.09 -8.63 12.62
C GLN A 170 -28.61 -9.26 11.31
N THR A 171 -27.75 -10.00 10.64
CA THR A 171 -28.04 -10.64 9.36
C THR A 171 -27.51 -12.06 9.37
N SER A 172 -28.35 -13.01 8.94
CA SER A 172 -27.90 -14.36 8.58
C SER A 172 -28.07 -14.55 7.08
N LEU A 173 -27.06 -15.08 6.43
CA LEU A 173 -27.09 -15.25 4.97
C LEU A 173 -26.38 -16.53 4.51
N LEU A 174 -26.81 -17.01 3.35
CA LEU A 174 -26.15 -18.04 2.58
C LEU A 174 -25.47 -17.40 1.35
N CYS A 175 -24.18 -17.62 1.18
CA CYS A 175 -23.41 -17.16 0.04
C CYS A 175 -22.40 -18.24 -0.35
N LYS A 176 -22.34 -18.62 -1.63
CA LYS A 176 -21.37 -19.62 -2.11
C LYS A 176 -21.39 -20.95 -1.32
N ASN A 177 -22.58 -21.42 -0.95
CA ASN A 177 -22.78 -22.61 -0.10
C ASN A 177 -22.20 -22.49 1.33
N LEU A 178 -21.79 -21.30 1.74
CA LEU A 178 -21.35 -21.00 3.09
C LEU A 178 -22.47 -20.31 3.85
N TYR A 179 -22.76 -20.83 5.05
CA TYR A 179 -23.75 -20.25 5.95
C TYR A 179 -23.07 -19.35 6.97
N PHE A 180 -23.51 -18.09 7.01
CA PHE A 180 -23.08 -17.10 7.98
C PHE A 180 -24.25 -16.74 8.88
N LYS A 181 -24.08 -17.01 10.17
CA LYS A 181 -25.13 -16.83 11.17
C LYS A 181 -24.87 -15.58 12.02
N ASP A 182 -25.94 -14.80 12.24
CA ASP A 182 -26.01 -13.74 13.25
C ASP A 182 -24.89 -12.67 13.14
N LEU A 183 -24.51 -12.34 11.90
CA LEU A 183 -23.53 -11.28 11.62
C LEU A 183 -24.07 -9.91 12.08
N LYS A 184 -23.26 -9.14 12.82
CA LYS A 184 -23.67 -7.87 13.46
C LYS A 184 -23.63 -6.69 12.49
N PHE A 185 -24.46 -6.76 11.46
CA PHE A 185 -24.71 -5.65 10.55
C PHE A 185 -26.13 -5.75 9.95
N ALA A 186 -26.64 -4.60 9.46
CA ALA A 186 -27.96 -4.51 8.88
C ALA A 186 -28.06 -5.30 7.57
N PHE A 187 -29.22 -5.88 7.28
CA PHE A 187 -29.48 -6.74 6.12
C PHE A 187 -29.10 -6.10 4.77
N PHE A 188 -29.18 -4.77 4.63
CA PHE A 188 -28.82 -4.08 3.38
C PHE A 188 -27.33 -4.04 3.09
N TYR A 189 -26.47 -4.43 4.04
CA TYR A 189 -25.04 -4.64 3.81
C TYR A 189 -24.69 -6.07 3.38
N ALA A 190 -25.67 -6.97 3.33
CA ALA A 190 -25.45 -8.37 2.92
C ALA A 190 -24.84 -8.50 1.52
N ASP A 191 -25.21 -7.60 0.60
CA ASP A 191 -24.62 -7.55 -0.74
C ASP A 191 -23.11 -7.26 -0.71
N ILE A 192 -22.68 -6.29 0.08
CA ILE A 192 -21.26 -5.94 0.21
C ILE A 192 -20.48 -7.11 0.82
N PHE A 193 -21.00 -7.70 1.90
CA PHE A 193 -20.39 -8.86 2.53
C PHE A 193 -20.24 -10.02 1.53
N ALA A 194 -21.29 -10.33 0.79
CA ALA A 194 -21.28 -11.41 -0.20
C ALA A 194 -20.28 -11.19 -1.33
N ARG A 195 -20.10 -9.94 -1.80
CA ARG A 195 -19.09 -9.57 -2.81
C ARG A 195 -17.67 -9.87 -2.31
N PHE A 196 -17.35 -9.59 -1.03
CA PHE A 196 -16.05 -9.92 -0.47
C PHE A 196 -15.82 -11.43 -0.36
N ILE A 197 -16.85 -12.20 -0.01
CA ILE A 197 -16.78 -13.67 0.00
C ILE A 197 -16.51 -14.21 -1.41
N ASP A 198 -17.27 -13.74 -2.41
CA ASP A 198 -17.09 -14.13 -3.82
C ASP A 198 -15.68 -13.76 -4.34
N PHE A 199 -15.20 -12.56 -3.99
CA PHE A 199 -13.87 -12.12 -4.37
C PHE A 199 -12.80 -13.02 -3.74
N ALA A 200 -12.87 -13.27 -2.43
CA ALA A 200 -11.90 -14.09 -1.71
C ALA A 200 -11.85 -15.51 -2.27
N GLU A 201 -13.01 -16.12 -2.55
CA GLU A 201 -13.08 -17.45 -3.16
C GLU A 201 -12.42 -17.47 -4.55
N LYS A 202 -12.72 -16.51 -5.42
CA LYS A 202 -12.14 -16.40 -6.77
C LYS A 202 -10.62 -16.20 -6.76
N GLN A 203 -10.11 -15.55 -5.74
CA GLN A 203 -8.67 -15.31 -5.57
C GLN A 203 -7.99 -16.40 -4.73
N ASN A 204 -8.72 -17.46 -4.34
CA ASN A 204 -8.23 -18.52 -3.44
C ASN A 204 -7.63 -17.97 -2.14
N LEU A 205 -8.25 -16.92 -1.59
CA LEU A 205 -7.83 -16.31 -0.33
C LEU A 205 -8.56 -16.97 0.84
N SER A 206 -7.83 -17.26 1.91
CA SER A 206 -8.45 -17.52 3.20
C SER A 206 -9.03 -16.21 3.73
N PHE A 207 -10.31 -16.17 4.04
CA PHE A 207 -10.92 -15.00 4.64
C PHE A 207 -11.19 -15.21 6.12
N ASN A 208 -10.96 -14.15 6.89
CA ASN A 208 -11.31 -14.10 8.31
C ASN A 208 -12.04 -12.77 8.53
N PHE A 209 -13.33 -12.86 8.81
CA PHE A 209 -14.17 -11.71 9.07
C PHE A 209 -14.20 -11.40 10.57
N SER A 210 -13.81 -10.19 10.93
CA SER A 210 -13.85 -9.68 12.29
C SER A 210 -14.89 -8.58 12.45
N GLU A 211 -16.03 -8.90 13.02
CA GLU A 211 -17.10 -7.94 13.30
C GLU A 211 -16.63 -6.75 14.16
N LYS A 212 -15.67 -6.98 15.06
CA LYS A 212 -15.09 -5.92 15.90
C LYS A 212 -14.38 -4.82 15.10
N LYS A 213 -13.95 -5.14 13.87
CA LYS A 213 -13.30 -4.19 12.96
C LYS A 213 -14.29 -3.49 12.03
N LEU A 214 -15.53 -3.95 12.01
CA LEU A 214 -16.57 -3.38 11.16
C LEU A 214 -17.19 -2.17 11.88
N ASP A 215 -16.67 -0.99 11.57
CA ASP A 215 -17.15 0.28 12.10
C ASP A 215 -18.04 0.97 11.05
N LEU A 216 -19.34 0.72 11.13
CA LEU A 216 -20.32 1.28 10.19
C LEU A 216 -20.89 2.63 10.63
N PHE A 217 -20.65 3.04 11.89
CA PHE A 217 -21.32 4.18 12.53
C PHE A 217 -20.37 5.34 12.91
N LYS A 218 -19.10 5.26 12.53
CA LYS A 218 -18.14 6.36 12.68
C LYS A 218 -17.93 7.14 11.40
#